data_9ecbf40d24b946839a31b10ea7774e60
#
_entry.id   9ecbf40d24b946839a31b10ea7774e60
#
_cell.length_a   1.000
_cell.length_b   1.000
_cell.length_c   1.000
_cell.angle_alpha   90.00
_cell.angle_beta   90.00
_cell.angle_gamma   90.00
#
_symmetry.space_group_name_H-M   'P 1'
#
loop_
_entity.id
_entity.type
_entity.pdbx_description
1 polymer ?
#
loop_
_entity_poly.entity_id
_entity_poly.type
_entity_poly.pdbx_seq_one_letter_code
_entity_poly.pdbx_strand_id
1 'polypeptide(L)'
;AGGADMRDRAAKTFTFGYDLSDLNAFDPTGQFVVTANKTRLVHAAVRHLLPRSTHWQQAVPDEEIPISNGDILVTFHSLGTFVRRKLREWRVPMTAAEEEAFLHMWQVAIYLLGVRREFIPQTWAAADAQSAQVLTPILAPTTEGRELAEDLLGLTAQVDLGVTRGFLNEFVRYVLSDEIGDWLTLRRDYAAAALIRTGWPAYIAFREGLIPVAPVGFYLFDQFIRALAMLF
;
A
#
# COMPACT_ATOMS: atom_id res chain seq x y z
N ALA A 1 18.47 16.37 -12.16
CA ALA A 1 17.06 16.17 -12.33
C ALA A 1 16.47 15.87 -10.95
N GLY A 2 15.74 16.81 -10.34
CA GLY A 2 15.23 16.68 -9.00
C GLY A 2 14.13 15.64 -8.86
N GLY A 3 14.51 14.39 -8.70
CA GLY A 3 13.61 13.39 -8.14
C GLY A 3 13.29 13.80 -6.72
N ALA A 4 12.01 13.92 -6.39
CA ALA A 4 11.60 14.04 -4.99
C ALA A 4 12.30 12.92 -4.22
N ASP A 5 12.90 13.23 -3.09
CA ASP A 5 13.58 12.25 -2.26
C ASP A 5 12.64 11.05 -2.04
N MET A 6 13.08 9.84 -2.38
CA MET A 6 12.29 8.62 -2.24
C MET A 6 11.83 8.44 -0.80
N ARG A 7 12.64 8.87 0.17
CA ARG A 7 12.29 8.85 1.60
C ARG A 7 11.07 9.72 1.89
N ASP A 8 11.05 10.96 1.39
CA ASP A 8 9.92 11.88 1.57
C ASP A 8 8.63 11.32 0.93
N ARG A 9 8.74 10.68 -0.23
CA ARG A 9 7.60 10.02 -0.88
C ARG A 9 7.10 8.81 -0.10
N ALA A 10 8.02 7.96 0.37
CA ALA A 10 7.67 6.80 1.19
C ALA A 10 7.02 7.24 2.51
N ALA A 11 7.60 8.22 3.21
CA ALA A 11 7.04 8.77 4.44
C ALA A 11 5.62 9.31 4.24
N LYS A 12 5.36 10.05 3.16
CA LYS A 12 4.01 10.56 2.83
C LYS A 12 3.01 9.43 2.55
N THR A 13 3.45 8.37 1.89
CA THR A 13 2.61 7.19 1.60
C THR A 13 2.29 6.43 2.89
N PHE A 14 3.27 6.24 3.78
CA PHE A 14 3.04 5.64 5.09
C PHE A 14 2.11 6.51 5.95
N THR A 15 2.34 7.83 5.99
CA THR A 15 1.45 8.76 6.70
C THR A 15 0.02 8.66 6.20
N PHE A 16 -0.20 8.59 4.88
CA PHE A 16 -1.54 8.39 4.32
C PHE A 16 -2.19 7.11 4.84
N GLY A 17 -1.46 5.99 4.84
CA GLY A 17 -1.96 4.70 5.33
C GLY A 17 -2.29 4.73 6.83
N TYR A 18 -1.43 5.33 7.64
CA TYR A 18 -1.66 5.46 9.08
C TYR A 18 -2.82 6.38 9.41
N ASP A 19 -2.91 7.54 8.76
CA ASP A 19 -4.02 8.47 8.97
C ASP A 19 -5.36 7.84 8.58
N LEU A 20 -5.36 7.03 7.50
CA LEU A 20 -6.55 6.28 7.07
C LEU A 20 -6.98 5.23 8.08
N SER A 21 -6.04 4.57 8.74
CA SER A 21 -6.31 3.50 9.70
C SER A 21 -6.53 4.00 11.14
N ASP A 22 -6.47 5.30 11.38
CA ASP A 22 -6.73 5.88 12.69
C ASP A 22 -8.23 5.74 13.06
N LEU A 23 -8.52 5.49 14.34
CA LEU A 23 -9.90 5.37 14.85
C LEU A 23 -10.74 6.62 14.57
N ASN A 24 -10.11 7.80 14.58
CA ASN A 24 -10.75 9.09 14.36
C ASN A 24 -10.49 9.64 12.95
N ALA A 25 -10.10 8.79 12.00
CA ALA A 25 -9.67 9.20 10.65
C ALA A 25 -10.63 10.17 9.96
N PHE A 26 -11.93 9.93 10.11
CA PHE A 26 -13.00 10.66 9.43
C PHE A 26 -13.76 11.66 10.31
N ASP A 27 -13.35 11.85 11.56
CA ASP A 27 -13.91 12.86 12.44
C ASP A 27 -13.62 14.27 11.89
N PRO A 28 -14.43 15.29 12.24
CA PRO A 28 -14.20 16.67 11.82
C PRO A 28 -12.79 17.19 12.15
N THR A 29 -12.17 16.66 13.20
CA THR A 29 -10.80 16.95 13.62
C THR A 29 -9.82 15.86 13.19
N GLY A 30 -10.28 14.85 12.45
CA GLY A 30 -9.47 13.71 12.01
C GLY A 30 -8.40 14.11 11.00
N GLN A 31 -7.20 13.57 11.18
CA GLN A 31 -6.05 13.92 10.35
C GLN A 31 -6.22 13.42 8.91
N PHE A 32 -6.93 12.31 8.69
CA PHE A 32 -7.08 11.76 7.35
C PHE A 32 -7.77 12.70 6.37
N VAL A 33 -8.79 13.45 6.81
CA VAL A 33 -9.47 14.44 5.96
C VAL A 33 -8.48 15.49 5.46
N VAL A 34 -7.57 15.94 6.32
CA VAL A 34 -6.51 16.90 5.97
C VAL A 34 -5.51 16.27 4.99
N THR A 35 -5.08 15.04 5.27
CA THR A 35 -4.12 14.29 4.42
C THR A 35 -4.73 13.99 3.05
N ALA A 36 -5.98 13.56 2.98
CA ALA A 36 -6.67 13.32 1.71
C ALA A 36 -6.79 14.59 0.87
N ASN A 37 -7.13 15.74 1.49
CA ASN A 37 -7.21 17.01 0.80
C ASN A 37 -5.84 17.47 0.27
N LYS A 38 -4.78 17.36 1.07
CA LYS A 38 -3.41 17.65 0.63
C LYS A 38 -3.02 16.77 -0.56
N THR A 39 -3.27 15.46 -0.48
CA THR A 39 -3.00 14.50 -1.56
C THR A 39 -3.77 14.87 -2.83
N ARG A 40 -5.05 15.20 -2.69
CA ARG A 40 -5.89 15.64 -3.82
C ARG A 40 -5.37 16.90 -4.49
N LEU A 41 -4.86 17.88 -3.72
CA LEU A 41 -4.23 19.09 -4.27
C LEU A 41 -2.95 18.76 -5.03
N VAL A 42 -2.11 17.88 -4.51
CA VAL A 42 -0.91 17.40 -5.21
C VAL A 42 -1.30 16.69 -6.50
N HIS A 43 -2.29 15.80 -6.49
CA HIS A 43 -2.82 15.13 -7.69
C HIS A 43 -3.32 16.14 -8.72
N ALA A 44 -4.04 17.17 -8.29
CA ALA A 44 -4.51 18.23 -9.18
C ALA A 44 -3.35 19.03 -9.81
N ALA A 45 -2.32 19.35 -9.04
CA ALA A 45 -1.12 20.01 -9.54
C ALA A 45 -0.40 19.13 -10.57
N VAL A 46 -0.24 17.84 -10.30
CA VAL A 46 0.37 16.88 -11.25
C VAL A 46 -0.44 16.80 -12.54
N ARG A 47 -1.76 16.63 -12.46
CA ARG A 47 -2.64 16.64 -13.65
C ARG A 47 -2.50 17.89 -14.50
N HIS A 48 -2.24 19.03 -13.87
CA HIS A 48 -2.10 20.30 -14.57
C HIS A 48 -0.69 20.51 -15.15
N LEU A 49 0.36 20.12 -14.42
CA LEU A 49 1.74 20.42 -14.79
C LEU A 49 2.36 19.35 -15.68
N LEU A 50 2.07 18.07 -15.40
CA LEU A 50 2.74 16.95 -16.07
C LEU A 50 2.50 16.93 -17.60
N PRO A 51 1.26 17.14 -18.13
CA PRO A 51 1.03 17.19 -19.57
C PRO A 51 1.74 18.34 -20.30
N ARG A 52 2.25 19.33 -19.56
CA ARG A 52 3.04 20.44 -20.13
C ARG A 52 4.52 20.14 -20.20
N SER A 53 4.96 19.05 -19.60
CA SER A 53 6.35 18.59 -19.65
C SER A 53 6.64 17.94 -21.00
N THR A 54 7.68 18.40 -21.69
CA THR A 54 8.16 17.77 -22.92
C THR A 54 8.56 16.32 -22.73
N HIS A 55 9.11 15.98 -21.57
CA HIS A 55 9.43 14.61 -21.22
C HIS A 55 8.17 13.71 -21.16
N TRP A 56 7.11 14.18 -20.52
CA TRP A 56 5.83 13.45 -20.46
C TRP A 56 5.25 13.23 -21.86
N GLN A 57 5.19 14.30 -22.66
CA GLN A 57 4.64 14.25 -24.02
C GLN A 57 5.42 13.30 -24.94
N GLN A 58 6.71 13.10 -24.69
CA GLN A 58 7.52 12.15 -25.43
C GLN A 58 7.37 10.70 -24.93
N ALA A 59 7.22 10.53 -23.62
CA ALA A 59 7.16 9.21 -22.98
C ALA A 59 5.76 8.58 -23.04
N VAL A 60 4.70 9.41 -22.97
CA VAL A 60 3.30 8.96 -22.86
C VAL A 60 2.40 9.82 -23.77
N PRO A 61 2.57 9.73 -25.12
CA PRO A 61 1.87 10.63 -26.06
C PRO A 61 0.36 10.42 -26.07
N ASP A 62 -0.12 9.24 -25.76
CA ASP A 62 -1.55 8.87 -25.78
C ASP A 62 -2.23 9.01 -24.43
N GLU A 63 -1.51 9.38 -23.38
CA GLU A 63 -2.07 9.57 -22.04
C GLU A 63 -2.74 10.93 -21.94
N GLU A 64 -4.07 10.93 -21.83
CA GLU A 64 -4.84 12.18 -21.78
C GLU A 64 -4.81 12.83 -20.38
N ILE A 65 -4.92 12.03 -19.32
CA ILE A 65 -5.08 12.54 -17.94
C ILE A 65 -4.21 11.75 -16.96
N PRO A 66 -3.08 12.31 -16.49
CA PRO A 66 -2.30 11.69 -15.41
C PRO A 66 -3.11 11.68 -14.10
N ILE A 67 -2.90 10.64 -13.31
CA ILE A 67 -3.62 10.40 -12.04
C ILE A 67 -5.14 10.39 -12.28
N SER A 68 -5.56 9.61 -13.24
CA SER A 68 -6.97 9.37 -13.57
C SER A 68 -7.72 8.66 -12.42
N ASN A 69 -9.04 8.49 -12.56
CA ASN A 69 -9.79 7.63 -11.63
C ASN A 69 -9.24 6.19 -11.63
N GLY A 70 -8.79 5.70 -12.80
CA GLY A 70 -8.16 4.39 -12.93
C GLY A 70 -6.90 4.27 -12.06
N ASP A 71 -6.00 5.25 -12.09
CA ASP A 71 -4.76 5.25 -11.30
C ASP A 71 -5.02 5.25 -9.79
N ILE A 72 -6.05 6.00 -9.35
CA ILE A 72 -6.45 5.98 -7.93
C ILE A 72 -7.06 4.63 -7.57
N LEU A 73 -7.86 4.02 -8.46
CA LEU A 73 -8.42 2.69 -8.25
C LEU A 73 -7.35 1.60 -8.25
N VAL A 74 -6.29 1.72 -9.06
CA VAL A 74 -5.11 0.83 -8.99
C VAL A 74 -4.52 0.85 -7.58
N THR A 75 -4.36 2.03 -6.98
CA THR A 75 -3.87 2.17 -5.60
C THR A 75 -4.83 1.53 -4.61
N PHE A 76 -6.13 1.78 -4.73
CA PHE A 76 -7.15 1.12 -3.89
C PHE A 76 -7.08 -0.40 -4.00
N HIS A 77 -6.98 -0.95 -5.19
CA HIS A 77 -6.93 -2.40 -5.37
C HIS A 77 -5.62 -3.01 -4.86
N SER A 78 -4.50 -2.29 -4.99
CA SER A 78 -3.20 -2.72 -4.47
C SER A 78 -3.14 -2.73 -2.94
N LEU A 79 -3.84 -1.82 -2.27
CA LEU A 79 -3.82 -1.67 -0.81
C LEU A 79 -5.10 -2.23 -0.16
N GLY A 80 -6.28 -1.88 -0.63
CA GLY A 80 -7.55 -2.31 -0.03
C GLY A 80 -7.92 -3.75 -0.40
N THR A 81 -8.15 -4.00 -1.69
CA THR A 81 -8.63 -5.30 -2.18
C THR A 81 -7.58 -6.40 -1.98
N PHE A 82 -6.31 -6.11 -2.28
CA PHE A 82 -5.22 -7.05 -2.10
C PHE A 82 -4.98 -7.37 -0.61
N VAL A 83 -4.93 -6.36 0.25
CA VAL A 83 -4.73 -6.56 1.70
C VAL A 83 -5.85 -7.40 2.28
N ARG A 84 -7.13 -7.10 1.96
CA ARG A 84 -8.25 -7.95 2.39
C ARG A 84 -8.08 -9.41 1.99
N ARG A 85 -7.67 -9.67 0.74
CA ARG A 85 -7.42 -11.04 0.28
C ARG A 85 -6.31 -11.72 1.09
N LYS A 86 -5.24 -10.99 1.40
CA LYS A 86 -4.13 -11.49 2.23
C LYS A 86 -4.53 -11.75 3.67
N LEU A 87 -5.31 -10.86 4.29
CA LEU A 87 -5.83 -11.09 5.64
C LEU A 87 -6.66 -12.38 5.72
N ARG A 88 -7.51 -12.63 4.72
CA ARG A 88 -8.27 -13.89 4.63
C ARG A 88 -7.38 -15.11 4.41
N GLU A 89 -6.41 -15.02 3.52
CA GLU A 89 -5.40 -16.06 3.27
C GLU A 89 -4.64 -16.42 4.55
N TRP A 90 -4.27 -15.41 5.34
CA TRP A 90 -3.59 -15.57 6.62
C TRP A 90 -4.53 -15.93 7.77
N ARG A 91 -5.83 -16.11 7.50
CA ARG A 91 -6.85 -16.46 8.49
C ARG A 91 -6.97 -15.47 9.65
N VAL A 92 -6.71 -14.20 9.38
CA VAL A 92 -6.99 -13.14 10.35
C VAL A 92 -8.51 -13.11 10.58
N PRO A 93 -8.98 -13.25 11.82
CA PRO A 93 -10.41 -13.27 12.10
C PRO A 93 -11.00 -11.89 11.83
N MET A 94 -12.00 -11.86 10.97
CA MET A 94 -12.77 -10.64 10.66
C MET A 94 -14.25 -11.01 10.60
N THR A 95 -15.08 -10.28 11.32
CA THR A 95 -16.52 -10.38 11.20
C THR A 95 -17.00 -9.76 9.88
N ALA A 96 -18.21 -10.10 9.45
CA ALA A 96 -18.80 -9.49 8.27
C ALA A 96 -18.92 -7.95 8.41
N ALA A 97 -19.25 -7.46 9.62
CA ALA A 97 -19.32 -6.03 9.90
C ALA A 97 -17.96 -5.33 9.78
N GLU A 98 -16.88 -5.97 10.23
CA GLU A 98 -15.51 -5.43 10.06
C GLU A 98 -15.06 -5.43 8.60
N GLU A 99 -15.40 -6.47 7.83
CA GLU A 99 -15.13 -6.47 6.38
C GLU A 99 -15.90 -5.35 5.66
N GLU A 100 -17.16 -5.12 6.01
CA GLU A 100 -17.95 -4.02 5.46
C GLU A 100 -17.40 -2.65 5.88
N ALA A 101 -17.00 -2.49 7.14
CA ALA A 101 -16.37 -1.27 7.63
C ALA A 101 -15.04 -0.99 6.90
N PHE A 102 -14.24 -2.02 6.65
CA PHE A 102 -12.99 -1.89 5.90
C PHE A 102 -13.24 -1.46 4.44
N LEU A 103 -14.28 -1.99 3.78
CA LEU A 103 -14.68 -1.51 2.46
C LEU A 103 -15.14 -0.05 2.52
N HIS A 104 -16.01 0.28 3.49
CA HIS A 104 -16.54 1.63 3.62
C HIS A 104 -15.45 2.67 3.87
N MET A 105 -14.48 2.36 4.71
CA MET A 105 -13.30 3.18 4.94
C MET A 105 -12.60 3.53 3.60
N TRP A 106 -12.36 2.54 2.75
CA TRP A 106 -11.76 2.75 1.44
C TRP A 106 -12.67 3.49 0.47
N GLN A 107 -13.98 3.25 0.47
CA GLN A 107 -14.95 4.00 -0.34
C GLN A 107 -14.88 5.49 -0.03
N VAL A 108 -14.84 5.86 1.27
CA VAL A 108 -14.69 7.25 1.69
C VAL A 108 -13.33 7.80 1.28
N ALA A 109 -12.24 7.04 1.47
CA ALA A 109 -10.90 7.47 1.11
C ALA A 109 -10.77 7.82 -0.37
N ILE A 110 -11.19 6.91 -1.27
CA ILE A 110 -11.09 7.15 -2.72
C ILE A 110 -12.07 8.24 -3.21
N TYR A 111 -13.22 8.38 -2.55
CA TYR A 111 -14.14 9.50 -2.81
C TYR A 111 -13.49 10.85 -2.46
N LEU A 112 -12.85 10.95 -1.29
CA LEU A 112 -12.10 12.16 -0.90
C LEU A 112 -10.94 12.46 -1.84
N LEU A 113 -10.30 11.45 -2.43
CA LEU A 113 -9.28 11.61 -3.46
C LEU A 113 -9.84 12.04 -4.82
N GLY A 114 -11.16 12.02 -5.00
CA GLY A 114 -11.85 12.55 -6.18
C GLY A 114 -12.29 11.49 -7.18
N VAL A 115 -12.32 10.21 -6.79
CA VAL A 115 -12.94 9.17 -7.62
C VAL A 115 -14.44 9.42 -7.72
N ARG A 116 -14.98 9.37 -8.94
CA ARG A 116 -16.40 9.55 -9.19
C ARG A 116 -17.20 8.38 -8.61
N ARG A 117 -18.37 8.67 -8.06
CA ARG A 117 -19.20 7.69 -7.32
C ARG A 117 -19.53 6.44 -8.11
N GLU A 118 -19.75 6.56 -9.42
CA GLU A 118 -20.06 5.43 -10.28
C GLU A 118 -18.92 4.41 -10.40
N PHE A 119 -17.69 4.79 -10.09
CA PHE A 119 -16.52 3.92 -10.11
C PHE A 119 -16.17 3.34 -8.72
N ILE A 120 -16.87 3.76 -7.67
CA ILE A 120 -16.61 3.27 -6.31
C ILE A 120 -17.37 1.95 -6.10
N PRO A 121 -16.68 0.81 -5.91
CA PRO A 121 -17.34 -0.48 -5.76
C PRO A 121 -18.15 -0.52 -4.46
N GLN A 122 -19.38 -1.02 -4.54
CA GLN A 122 -20.31 -1.05 -3.42
C GLN A 122 -20.21 -2.34 -2.56
N THR A 123 -19.54 -3.36 -3.08
CA THR A 123 -19.34 -4.64 -2.40
C THR A 123 -17.93 -5.16 -2.69
N TRP A 124 -17.45 -6.06 -1.84
CA TRP A 124 -16.16 -6.73 -2.11
C TRP A 124 -16.18 -7.57 -3.39
N ALA A 125 -17.31 -8.16 -3.73
CA ALA A 125 -17.43 -8.89 -5.02
C ALA A 125 -17.24 -7.93 -6.22
N ALA A 126 -17.84 -6.73 -6.15
CA ALA A 126 -17.64 -5.70 -7.16
C ALA A 126 -16.19 -5.19 -7.17
N ALA A 127 -15.56 -5.02 -5.99
CA ALA A 127 -14.16 -4.63 -5.88
C ALA A 127 -13.21 -5.68 -6.46
N ASP A 128 -13.44 -6.96 -6.19
CA ASP A 128 -12.65 -8.05 -6.77
C ASP A 128 -12.79 -8.11 -8.29
N ALA A 129 -14.01 -7.96 -8.84
CA ALA A 129 -14.25 -7.90 -10.28
C ALA A 129 -13.58 -6.67 -10.92
N GLN A 130 -13.67 -5.50 -10.29
CA GLN A 130 -13.02 -4.27 -10.75
C GLN A 130 -11.49 -4.39 -10.68
N SER A 131 -10.93 -5.02 -9.63
CA SER A 131 -9.49 -5.29 -9.52
C SER A 131 -8.96 -6.12 -10.70
N ALA A 132 -9.71 -7.12 -11.13
CA ALA A 132 -9.36 -7.93 -12.29
C ALA A 132 -9.35 -7.12 -13.61
N GLN A 133 -10.16 -6.07 -13.71
CA GLN A 133 -10.24 -5.21 -14.88
C GLN A 133 -9.22 -4.07 -14.88
N VAL A 134 -8.92 -3.50 -13.70
CA VAL A 134 -8.12 -2.27 -13.58
C VAL A 134 -6.67 -2.56 -13.22
N LEU A 135 -6.43 -3.47 -12.26
CA LEU A 135 -5.07 -3.76 -11.78
C LEU A 135 -4.41 -4.90 -12.57
N THR A 136 -5.10 -6.01 -12.77
CA THR A 136 -4.48 -7.20 -13.38
C THR A 136 -3.87 -6.94 -14.76
N PRO A 137 -4.52 -6.20 -15.68
CA PRO A 137 -3.98 -6.00 -17.02
C PRO A 137 -2.71 -5.16 -17.09
N ILE A 138 -2.45 -4.32 -16.06
CA ILE A 138 -1.29 -3.43 -16.02
C ILE A 138 -0.11 -4.01 -15.25
N LEU A 139 -0.31 -5.16 -14.59
CA LEU A 139 0.79 -5.83 -13.87
C LEU A 139 1.78 -6.41 -14.87
N ALA A 140 2.96 -5.82 -14.92
CA ALA A 140 4.04 -6.24 -15.79
C ALA A 140 5.41 -5.90 -15.16
N PRO A 141 6.47 -6.63 -15.52
CA PRO A 141 7.82 -6.25 -15.12
C PRO A 141 8.24 -4.97 -15.85
N THR A 142 8.65 -3.95 -15.08
CA THR A 142 9.16 -2.68 -15.60
C THR A 142 10.52 -2.35 -14.98
N THR A 143 11.33 -1.57 -15.66
CA THR A 143 12.61 -1.08 -15.13
C THR A 143 12.37 -0.18 -13.92
N GLU A 144 11.41 0.74 -14.02
CA GLU A 144 11.05 1.68 -12.98
C GLU A 144 10.52 0.97 -11.73
N GLY A 145 9.75 -0.10 -11.92
CA GLY A 145 9.27 -0.95 -10.82
C GLY A 145 10.41 -1.64 -10.07
N ARG A 146 11.44 -2.10 -10.78
CA ARG A 146 12.65 -2.70 -10.18
C ARG A 146 13.45 -1.66 -9.40
N GLU A 147 13.70 -0.50 -10.00
CA GLU A 147 14.43 0.61 -9.35
C GLU A 147 13.69 1.06 -8.09
N LEU A 148 12.37 1.26 -8.16
CA LEU A 148 11.55 1.63 -7.01
C LEU A 148 11.61 0.57 -5.89
N ALA A 149 11.53 -0.72 -6.23
CA ALA A 149 11.62 -1.79 -5.24
C ALA A 149 13.00 -1.84 -4.59
N GLU A 150 14.08 -1.66 -5.39
CA GLU A 150 15.45 -1.62 -4.88
C GLU A 150 15.64 -0.46 -3.90
N ASP A 151 15.18 0.74 -4.27
CA ASP A 151 15.27 1.93 -3.43
C ASP A 151 14.51 1.75 -2.10
N LEU A 152 13.25 1.28 -2.15
CA LEU A 152 12.42 1.10 -0.96
C LEU A 152 12.98 0.03 -0.02
N LEU A 153 13.39 -1.12 -0.56
CA LEU A 153 13.97 -2.20 0.24
C LEU A 153 15.36 -1.83 0.74
N GLY A 154 16.12 -1.06 -0.06
CA GLY A 154 17.41 -0.52 0.34
C GLY A 154 17.28 0.45 1.51
N LEU A 155 16.32 1.38 1.46
CA LEU A 155 16.04 2.31 2.56
C LEU A 155 15.69 1.57 3.85
N THR A 156 14.81 0.56 3.76
CA THR A 156 14.39 -0.22 4.92
C THR A 156 15.57 -1.01 5.52
N ALA A 157 16.41 -1.59 4.68
CA ALA A 157 17.58 -2.35 5.14
C ALA A 157 18.74 -1.48 5.68
N GLN A 158 18.75 -0.17 5.43
CA GLN A 158 19.76 0.73 6.00
C GLN A 158 19.69 0.85 7.52
N VAL A 159 18.52 0.62 8.11
CA VAL A 159 18.32 0.65 9.58
C VAL A 159 19.24 -0.32 10.31
N ASP A 160 19.56 -1.46 9.69
CA ASP A 160 20.35 -2.53 10.28
C ASP A 160 21.59 -2.90 9.46
N LEU A 161 22.08 -1.98 8.66
CA LEU A 161 23.24 -2.16 7.79
C LEU A 161 23.07 -3.30 6.76
N GLY A 162 21.83 -3.58 6.35
CA GLY A 162 21.50 -4.56 5.32
C GLY A 162 21.31 -5.99 5.83
N VAL A 163 21.35 -6.23 7.14
CA VAL A 163 21.19 -7.58 7.71
C VAL A 163 19.83 -8.17 7.37
N THR A 164 18.75 -7.36 7.40
CA THR A 164 17.40 -7.84 7.08
C THR A 164 17.09 -7.92 5.60
N ARG A 165 17.99 -7.51 4.69
CA ARG A 165 17.70 -7.44 3.26
C ARG A 165 17.21 -8.78 2.68
N GLY A 166 17.84 -9.90 3.03
CA GLY A 166 17.42 -11.24 2.60
C GLY A 166 16.01 -11.58 3.06
N PHE A 167 15.71 -11.28 4.34
CA PHE A 167 14.38 -11.46 4.90
C PHE A 167 13.33 -10.60 4.17
N LEU A 168 13.61 -9.32 3.93
CA LEU A 168 12.71 -8.40 3.22
C LEU A 168 12.41 -8.89 1.79
N ASN A 169 13.42 -9.33 1.06
CA ASN A 169 13.24 -9.88 -0.28
C ASN A 169 12.28 -11.09 -0.27
N GLU A 170 12.49 -12.05 0.64
CA GLU A 170 11.63 -13.22 0.74
C GLU A 170 10.25 -12.90 1.31
N PHE A 171 10.14 -11.90 2.19
CA PHE A 171 8.85 -11.43 2.66
C PHE A 171 8.01 -10.81 1.54
N VAL A 172 8.63 -9.99 0.67
CA VAL A 172 7.95 -9.46 -0.54
C VAL A 172 7.49 -10.61 -1.44
N ARG A 173 8.34 -11.62 -1.67
CA ARG A 173 7.97 -12.81 -2.44
C ARG A 173 6.81 -13.58 -1.81
N TYR A 174 6.83 -13.75 -0.50
CA TYR A 174 5.76 -14.42 0.24
C TYR A 174 4.42 -13.67 0.14
N VAL A 175 4.46 -12.34 0.20
CA VAL A 175 3.26 -11.49 0.14
C VAL A 175 2.73 -11.35 -1.28
N LEU A 176 3.60 -11.04 -2.25
CA LEU A 176 3.18 -10.70 -3.62
C LEU A 176 3.16 -11.90 -4.57
N SER A 177 4.07 -12.78 -4.52
CA SER A 177 4.32 -14.06 -5.16
C SER A 177 5.77 -14.18 -5.62
N ASP A 178 6.20 -15.42 -5.91
CA ASP A 178 7.52 -15.69 -6.47
C ASP A 178 7.70 -15.05 -7.85
N GLU A 179 6.65 -15.05 -8.68
CA GLU A 179 6.65 -14.43 -10.00
C GLU A 179 6.95 -12.92 -9.93
N ILE A 180 6.22 -12.17 -9.08
CA ILE A 180 6.47 -10.74 -8.88
C ILE A 180 7.87 -10.51 -8.28
N GLY A 181 8.30 -11.35 -7.35
CA GLY A 181 9.66 -11.31 -6.83
C GLY A 181 10.74 -11.49 -7.91
N ASP A 182 10.48 -12.32 -8.93
CA ASP A 182 11.37 -12.51 -10.07
C ASP A 182 11.33 -11.29 -11.02
N TRP A 183 10.17 -10.72 -11.27
CA TRP A 183 10.03 -9.46 -12.02
C TRP A 183 10.83 -8.32 -11.38
N LEU A 184 10.82 -8.24 -10.05
CA LEU A 184 11.56 -7.25 -9.28
C LEU A 184 13.04 -7.62 -9.07
N THR A 185 13.50 -8.76 -9.62
CA THR A 185 14.88 -9.26 -9.49
C THR A 185 15.36 -9.44 -8.04
N LEU A 186 14.44 -9.73 -7.11
CA LEU A 186 14.76 -9.92 -5.71
C LEU A 186 15.56 -11.20 -5.50
N ARG A 187 16.73 -11.10 -4.87
CA ARG A 187 17.60 -12.25 -4.60
C ARG A 187 16.93 -13.20 -3.62
N ARG A 188 17.07 -14.51 -3.90
CA ARG A 188 16.57 -15.57 -3.02
C ARG A 188 17.43 -15.71 -1.78
N ASP A 189 16.74 -15.95 -0.65
CA ASP A 189 17.31 -16.41 0.61
C ASP A 189 16.46 -17.56 1.14
N TYR A 190 16.89 -18.79 0.90
CA TYR A 190 16.11 -19.98 1.24
C TYR A 190 15.93 -20.17 2.77
N ALA A 191 16.88 -19.68 3.59
CA ALA A 191 16.75 -19.74 5.03
C ALA A 191 15.66 -18.76 5.52
N ALA A 192 15.67 -17.52 5.02
CA ALA A 192 14.63 -16.53 5.26
C ALA A 192 13.27 -17.01 4.74
N ALA A 193 13.21 -17.61 3.55
CA ALA A 193 11.98 -18.16 2.98
C ALA A 193 11.37 -19.24 3.88
N ALA A 194 12.19 -20.19 4.38
CA ALA A 194 11.73 -21.22 5.30
C ALA A 194 11.20 -20.60 6.61
N LEU A 195 11.94 -19.64 7.19
CA LEU A 195 11.53 -18.93 8.39
C LEU A 195 10.19 -18.21 8.21
N ILE A 196 10.02 -17.49 7.09
CA ILE A 196 8.78 -16.74 6.82
C ILE A 196 7.60 -17.69 6.63
N ARG A 197 7.75 -18.73 5.79
CA ARG A 197 6.66 -19.66 5.48
C ARG A 197 6.16 -20.43 6.70
N THR A 198 7.02 -20.70 7.67
CA THR A 198 6.67 -21.39 8.93
C THR A 198 6.32 -20.42 10.06
N GLY A 199 7.10 -19.34 10.19
CA GLY A 199 6.99 -18.39 11.30
C GLY A 199 5.85 -17.40 11.15
N TRP A 200 5.56 -16.94 9.92
CA TRP A 200 4.51 -15.94 9.72
C TRP A 200 3.11 -16.43 10.11
N PRO A 201 2.64 -17.62 9.70
CA PRO A 201 1.36 -18.15 10.17
C PRO A 201 1.31 -18.33 11.70
N ALA A 202 2.41 -18.78 12.32
CA ALA A 202 2.51 -18.93 13.76
C ALA A 202 2.44 -17.56 14.47
N TYR A 203 3.12 -16.55 13.93
CA TYR A 203 3.05 -15.17 14.43
C TYR A 203 1.65 -14.60 14.34
N ILE A 204 0.95 -14.78 13.22
CA ILE A 204 -0.44 -14.33 13.08
C ILE A 204 -1.34 -15.01 14.10
N ALA A 205 -1.27 -16.33 14.23
CA ALA A 205 -2.07 -17.07 15.22
C ALA A 205 -1.80 -16.60 16.66
N PHE A 206 -0.54 -16.39 17.00
CA PHE A 206 -0.14 -15.86 18.31
C PHE A 206 -0.68 -14.45 18.54
N ARG A 207 -0.48 -13.55 17.56
CA ARG A 207 -0.95 -12.17 17.62
C ARG A 207 -2.47 -12.09 17.81
N GLU A 208 -3.23 -12.78 16.97
CA GLU A 208 -4.69 -12.75 17.03
C GLU A 208 -5.23 -13.38 18.33
N GLY A 209 -4.53 -14.38 18.87
CA GLY A 209 -4.86 -14.96 20.17
C GLY A 209 -4.56 -14.04 21.35
N LEU A 210 -3.56 -13.15 21.24
CA LEU A 210 -3.16 -12.25 22.32
C LEU A 210 -3.86 -10.88 22.31
N ILE A 211 -4.31 -10.39 21.15
CA ILE A 211 -4.97 -9.07 21.04
C ILE A 211 -6.12 -8.91 22.05
N PRO A 212 -7.03 -9.88 22.22
CA PRO A 212 -8.13 -9.76 23.19
C PRO A 212 -7.67 -9.67 24.63
N VAL A 213 -6.47 -10.20 24.94
CA VAL A 213 -5.94 -10.29 26.32
C VAL A 213 -5.00 -9.13 26.65
N ALA A 214 -4.30 -8.61 25.64
CA ALA A 214 -3.29 -7.56 25.81
C ALA A 214 -3.42 -6.42 24.79
N PRO A 215 -4.62 -5.79 24.65
CA PRO A 215 -4.85 -4.79 23.60
C PRO A 215 -3.93 -3.57 23.72
N VAL A 216 -3.60 -3.16 24.95
CA VAL A 216 -2.71 -2.01 25.20
C VAL A 216 -1.29 -2.29 24.72
N GLY A 217 -0.79 -3.51 24.88
CA GLY A 217 0.55 -3.88 24.40
C GLY A 217 0.64 -3.79 22.87
N PHE A 218 -0.38 -4.26 22.15
CA PHE A 218 -0.44 -4.16 20.69
C PHE A 218 -0.61 -2.72 20.22
N TYR A 219 -1.41 -1.92 20.91
CA TYR A 219 -1.54 -0.49 20.61
C TYR A 219 -0.18 0.23 20.76
N LEU A 220 0.54 -0.01 21.83
CA LEU A 220 1.88 0.58 22.03
C LEU A 220 2.89 0.13 20.97
N PHE A 221 2.84 -1.14 20.59
CA PHE A 221 3.67 -1.66 19.50
C PHE A 221 3.32 -1.00 18.17
N ASP A 222 2.04 -0.84 17.84
CA ASP A 222 1.59 -0.12 16.64
C ASP A 222 2.08 1.34 16.64
N GLN A 223 1.96 2.04 17.76
CA GLN A 223 2.47 3.41 17.89
C GLN A 223 3.99 3.48 17.74
N PHE A 224 4.72 2.47 18.22
CA PHE A 224 6.17 2.38 18.04
C PHE A 224 6.52 2.18 16.55
N ILE A 225 5.86 1.26 15.84
CA ILE A 225 6.07 1.04 14.40
C ILE A 225 5.71 2.30 13.60
N ARG A 226 4.62 2.97 13.96
CA ARG A 226 4.21 4.26 13.37
C ARG A 226 5.29 5.33 13.55
N ALA A 227 5.81 5.49 14.77
CA ALA A 227 6.89 6.43 15.05
C ALA A 227 8.16 6.09 14.27
N LEU A 228 8.50 4.80 14.16
CA LEU A 228 9.65 4.34 13.37
C LEU A 228 9.47 4.67 11.88
N ALA A 229 8.29 4.43 11.33
CA ALA A 229 8.00 4.75 9.92
C ALA A 229 8.03 6.27 9.61
N MET A 230 7.83 7.12 10.62
CA MET A 230 7.90 8.57 10.49
C MET A 230 9.33 9.12 10.61
N LEU A 231 10.32 8.30 11.00
CA LEU A 231 11.74 8.70 11.06
C LEU A 231 12.43 8.62 9.70
N PHE A 232 11.77 8.05 8.70
CA PHE A 232 12.22 7.95 7.31
C PHE A 232 11.55 8.99 6.43
#